data_91e7333cf42abf09aa0d4f944f632bfd
#
_entry.id   91e7333cf42abf09aa0d4f944f632bfd
#
_cell.length_a   1.000
_cell.length_b   1.000
_cell.length_c   1.000
_cell.angle_alpha   90.00
_cell.angle_beta   90.00
_cell.angle_gamma   90.00
#
_symmetry.space_group_name_H-M   'P 1'
#
loop_
_entity.id
_entity.type
_entity.pdbx_description
1 polymer ?
#
loop_
_entity_poly.entity_id
_entity_poly.type
_entity_poly.pdbx_seq_one_letter_code
_entity_poly.pdbx_strand_id
1 'polypeptide(L)'
;MKIINFAESRSLVNQFMMELRDVNIQKDMMRFRRNIERIGEIAAYEISKTLDYDSELTTTCLGKAQSHTVTNTLVLATILRAGLPLHQGLHNYFDHAENAFVSAYRKYISKDDFRIHIEYIAAPLIEGKTLVLCDPMLATGSSMELAYEALLTKGTPAKVHLVSVIASRQAIEFICDKFPADTTLWVAAIDDEINEHKYIVPGLGDAGDLAFGEKEG
;
A
#
# COMPACT_ATOMS: atom_id res chain seq x y z
N MET A 1 3.08 -16.19 0.00
CA MET A 1 3.34 -14.73 -0.06
C MET A 1 4.80 -14.42 0.23
N LYS A 2 5.42 -13.46 -0.48
CA LYS A 2 6.78 -12.96 -0.17
C LYS A 2 6.65 -11.69 0.65
N ILE A 3 7.48 -11.51 1.69
CA ILE A 3 7.50 -10.32 2.55
C ILE A 3 8.84 -9.63 2.38
N ILE A 4 8.83 -8.34 2.06
CA ILE A 4 10.00 -7.46 1.95
C ILE A 4 9.87 -6.39 3.01
N ASN A 5 10.66 -6.51 4.08
CA ASN A 5 10.69 -5.57 5.18
C ASN A 5 11.89 -4.62 5.02
N PHE A 6 11.63 -3.34 4.75
CA PHE A 6 12.69 -2.36 4.55
C PHE A 6 13.49 -2.07 5.84
N ALA A 7 12.92 -2.37 7.02
CA ALA A 7 13.63 -2.20 8.28
C ALA A 7 14.81 -3.18 8.49
N GLU A 8 14.88 -4.27 7.72
CA GLU A 8 15.98 -5.25 7.80
C GLU A 8 17.32 -4.66 7.36
N SER A 9 17.30 -3.56 6.60
CA SER A 9 18.49 -2.83 6.20
C SER A 9 18.45 -1.39 6.72
N ARG A 10 19.62 -0.84 7.09
CA ARG A 10 19.72 0.57 7.48
C ARG A 10 19.62 1.46 6.24
N SER A 11 18.58 2.29 6.20
CA SER A 11 18.29 3.18 5.08
C SER A 11 17.54 4.44 5.54
N LEU A 12 17.24 5.35 4.61
CA LEU A 12 16.40 6.52 4.90
C LEU A 12 14.99 6.16 5.35
N VAL A 13 14.49 4.96 5.00
CA VAL A 13 13.19 4.47 5.49
C VAL A 13 13.17 4.44 7.01
N ASN A 14 14.27 4.01 7.67
CA ASN A 14 14.34 3.98 9.14
C ASN A 14 14.25 5.39 9.74
N GLN A 15 14.81 6.39 9.09
CA GLN A 15 14.67 7.80 9.52
C GLN A 15 13.22 8.28 9.37
N PHE A 16 12.58 7.99 8.24
CA PHE A 16 11.18 8.36 8.03
C PHE A 16 10.26 7.65 9.03
N MET A 17 10.51 6.37 9.31
CA MET A 17 9.77 5.61 10.33
C MET A 17 9.97 6.20 11.74
N MET A 18 11.18 6.62 12.10
CA MET A 18 11.43 7.29 13.37
C MET A 18 10.60 8.57 13.49
N GLU A 19 10.57 9.42 12.46
CA GLU A 19 9.79 10.66 12.45
C GLU A 19 8.27 10.39 12.48
N LEU A 20 7.79 9.31 11.85
CA LEU A 20 6.38 8.90 11.90
C LEU A 20 5.95 8.38 13.27
N ARG A 21 6.88 7.79 14.05
CA ARG A 21 6.62 7.23 15.38
C ARG A 21 6.78 8.23 16.51
N ASP A 22 7.66 9.24 16.36
CA ASP A 22 7.95 10.21 17.41
C ASP A 22 6.74 11.12 17.67
N VAL A 23 6.18 11.06 18.88
CA VAL A 23 4.97 11.79 19.30
C VAL A 23 5.05 13.31 19.20
N ASN A 24 6.26 13.87 19.09
CA ASN A 24 6.46 15.30 18.93
C ASN A 24 6.54 15.69 17.43
N ILE A 25 7.22 14.86 16.63
CA ILE A 25 7.44 15.10 15.20
C ILE A 25 6.19 14.79 14.38
N GLN A 26 5.49 13.69 14.68
CA GLN A 26 4.31 13.23 13.95
C GLN A 26 3.12 14.22 13.98
N LYS A 27 3.11 15.19 14.92
CA LYS A 27 2.09 16.25 15.01
C LYS A 27 2.13 17.24 13.84
N ASP A 28 3.26 17.31 13.12
CA ASP A 28 3.34 18.05 11.88
C ASP A 28 2.70 17.20 10.75
N MET A 29 1.42 17.47 10.48
CA MET A 29 0.64 16.75 9.47
C MET A 29 1.28 16.76 8.08
N MET A 30 1.94 17.86 7.68
CA MET A 30 2.61 17.94 6.38
C MET A 30 3.80 16.99 6.35
N ARG A 31 4.65 17.01 7.37
CA ARG A 31 5.80 16.10 7.50
C ARG A 31 5.35 14.65 7.57
N PHE A 32 4.28 14.37 8.32
CA PHE A 32 3.70 13.03 8.45
C PHE A 32 3.29 12.47 7.07
N ARG A 33 2.48 13.23 6.32
CA ARG A 33 2.09 12.84 4.94
C ARG A 33 3.31 12.70 4.02
N ARG A 34 4.26 13.64 4.09
CA ARG A 34 5.44 13.62 3.21
C ARG A 34 6.36 12.41 3.50
N ASN A 35 6.48 11.97 4.74
CA ASN A 35 7.25 10.77 5.08
C ASN A 35 6.57 9.50 4.57
N ILE A 36 5.23 9.39 4.68
CA ILE A 36 4.47 8.29 4.08
C ILE A 36 4.66 8.27 2.55
N GLU A 37 4.56 9.42 1.91
CA GLU A 37 4.77 9.57 0.45
C GLU A 37 6.19 9.11 0.04
N ARG A 38 7.23 9.52 0.76
CA ARG A 38 8.62 9.07 0.51
C ARG A 38 8.79 7.56 0.64
N ILE A 39 8.11 6.94 1.60
CA ILE A 39 8.10 5.47 1.72
C ILE A 39 7.43 4.85 0.50
N GLY A 40 6.33 5.44 -0.01
CA GLY A 40 5.68 5.03 -1.26
C GLY A 40 6.60 5.16 -2.48
N GLU A 41 7.37 6.23 -2.59
CA GLU A 41 8.37 6.46 -3.65
C GLU A 41 9.44 5.33 -3.63
N ILE A 42 9.96 5.00 -2.44
CA ILE A 42 10.95 3.92 -2.29
C ILE A 42 10.32 2.56 -2.63
N ALA A 43 9.11 2.29 -2.15
CA ALA A 43 8.40 1.06 -2.47
C ALA A 43 8.17 0.92 -3.98
N ALA A 44 7.79 2.00 -4.68
CA ALA A 44 7.63 2.00 -6.13
C ALA A 44 8.94 1.63 -6.85
N TYR A 45 10.06 2.21 -6.43
CA TYR A 45 11.37 1.86 -6.99
C TYR A 45 11.72 0.38 -6.76
N GLU A 46 11.48 -0.16 -5.57
CA GLU A 46 11.74 -1.56 -5.28
C GLU A 46 10.78 -2.50 -6.07
N ILE A 47 9.50 -2.16 -6.19
CA ILE A 47 8.53 -2.89 -7.00
C ILE A 47 8.96 -2.90 -8.47
N SER A 48 9.46 -1.77 -8.99
CA SER A 48 9.88 -1.66 -10.39
C SER A 48 10.91 -2.71 -10.80
N LYS A 49 11.77 -3.14 -9.88
CA LYS A 49 12.78 -4.20 -10.13
C LYS A 49 12.17 -5.59 -10.35
N THR A 50 10.89 -5.76 -10.09
CA THR A 50 10.16 -7.03 -10.24
C THR A 50 9.21 -7.05 -11.43
N LEU A 51 9.15 -5.95 -12.19
CA LEU A 51 8.33 -5.81 -13.39
C LEU A 51 9.04 -6.37 -14.62
N ASP A 52 8.26 -6.58 -15.67
CA ASP A 52 8.77 -7.01 -16.96
C ASP A 52 9.23 -5.81 -17.81
N TYR A 53 10.30 -6.00 -18.57
CA TYR A 53 10.91 -4.95 -19.38
C TYR A 53 11.17 -5.43 -20.79
N ASP A 54 10.79 -4.62 -21.77
CA ASP A 54 11.25 -4.76 -23.15
C ASP A 54 12.52 -3.95 -23.37
N SER A 55 13.37 -4.48 -24.26
CA SER A 55 14.62 -3.82 -24.70
C SER A 55 14.42 -3.15 -26.03
N GLU A 56 14.72 -1.86 -26.13
CA GLU A 56 14.61 -1.09 -27.36
C GLU A 56 15.82 -0.17 -27.58
N LEU A 57 16.00 0.28 -28.84
CA LEU A 57 17.04 1.24 -29.18
C LEU A 57 16.45 2.65 -29.20
N THR A 58 16.84 3.45 -28.23
CA THR A 58 16.47 4.87 -28.15
C THR A 58 17.45 5.70 -28.99
N THR A 59 16.93 6.60 -29.82
CA THR A 59 17.74 7.57 -30.56
C THR A 59 18.06 8.77 -29.67
N THR A 60 19.35 9.03 -29.47
CA THR A 60 19.85 10.19 -28.74
C THR A 60 20.40 11.25 -29.70
N CYS A 61 20.77 12.41 -29.21
CA CYS A 61 21.39 13.46 -30.01
C CYS A 61 22.77 13.07 -30.59
N LEU A 62 23.42 12.04 -30.04
CA LEU A 62 24.77 11.61 -30.44
C LEU A 62 24.82 10.18 -31.03
N GLY A 63 23.69 9.45 -31.04
CA GLY A 63 23.67 8.09 -31.55
C GLY A 63 22.47 7.27 -31.08
N LYS A 64 22.68 5.96 -30.87
CA LYS A 64 21.67 5.04 -30.34
C LYS A 64 22.15 4.43 -29.04
N ALA A 65 21.24 4.32 -28.06
CA ALA A 65 21.46 3.69 -26.77
C ALA A 65 20.48 2.55 -26.54
N GLN A 66 20.93 1.48 -25.91
CA GLN A 66 20.05 0.42 -25.43
C GLN A 66 19.24 0.98 -24.24
N SER A 67 17.93 0.85 -24.31
CA SER A 67 16.98 1.28 -23.29
C SER A 67 16.07 0.13 -22.88
N HIS A 68 15.46 0.25 -21.71
CA HIS A 68 14.50 -0.72 -21.18
C HIS A 68 13.23 0.02 -20.75
N THR A 69 12.06 -0.47 -21.18
CA THR A 69 10.76 0.10 -20.86
C THR A 69 9.88 -0.93 -20.16
N VAL A 70 9.16 -0.51 -19.13
CA VAL A 70 8.20 -1.37 -18.42
C VAL A 70 7.06 -1.75 -19.35
N THR A 71 6.71 -3.04 -19.38
CA THR A 71 5.61 -3.56 -20.22
C THR A 71 4.32 -3.83 -19.46
N ASN A 72 4.41 -3.93 -18.12
CA ASN A 72 3.25 -4.19 -17.28
C ASN A 72 2.28 -3.01 -17.28
N THR A 73 0.98 -3.28 -17.44
CA THR A 73 -0.07 -2.33 -17.11
C THR A 73 -0.33 -2.39 -15.61
N LEU A 74 -0.12 -1.26 -14.92
CA LEU A 74 -0.29 -1.18 -13.47
C LEU A 74 -1.61 -0.50 -13.10
N VAL A 75 -2.20 -0.98 -12.00
CA VAL A 75 -3.29 -0.31 -11.30
C VAL A 75 -2.84 -0.06 -9.87
N LEU A 76 -2.78 1.21 -9.47
CA LEU A 76 -2.49 1.62 -8.10
C LEU A 76 -3.81 1.78 -7.36
N ALA A 77 -4.02 1.01 -6.31
CA ALA A 77 -5.22 1.04 -5.50
C ALA A 77 -4.89 1.51 -4.08
N THR A 78 -5.75 2.34 -3.49
CA THR A 78 -5.58 2.82 -2.12
C THR A 78 -6.85 2.76 -1.31
N ILE A 79 -6.68 2.53 0.00
CA ILE A 79 -7.77 2.56 0.98
C ILE A 79 -7.88 3.97 1.55
N LEU A 80 -9.04 4.58 1.39
CA LEU A 80 -9.32 5.93 1.86
C LEU A 80 -9.55 5.93 3.39
N ARG A 81 -9.14 6.98 4.09
CA ARG A 81 -8.41 8.22 3.70
C ARG A 81 -6.89 8.09 3.86
N ALA A 82 -6.43 7.25 4.82
CA ALA A 82 -5.05 7.18 5.27
C ALA A 82 -4.05 6.78 4.16
N GLY A 83 -4.50 6.02 3.16
CA GLY A 83 -3.68 5.55 2.06
C GLY A 83 -3.26 6.62 1.05
N LEU A 84 -3.92 7.78 1.00
CA LEU A 84 -3.66 8.79 -0.03
C LEU A 84 -2.19 9.23 -0.14
N PRO A 85 -1.45 9.53 0.94
CA PRO A 85 -0.04 9.92 0.81
C PRO A 85 0.85 8.79 0.29
N LEU A 86 0.58 7.54 0.70
CA LEU A 86 1.32 6.37 0.24
C LEU A 86 1.07 6.11 -1.25
N HIS A 87 -0.18 6.22 -1.67
CA HIS A 87 -0.59 6.15 -3.07
C HIS A 87 0.08 7.26 -3.91
N GLN A 88 0.14 8.49 -3.41
CA GLN A 88 0.82 9.58 -4.10
C GLN A 88 2.30 9.26 -4.35
N GLY A 89 2.99 8.68 -3.36
CA GLY A 89 4.38 8.26 -3.51
C GLY A 89 4.56 7.18 -4.58
N LEU A 90 3.67 6.20 -4.64
CA LEU A 90 3.66 5.19 -5.71
C LEU A 90 3.40 5.84 -7.08
N HIS A 91 2.43 6.75 -7.16
CA HIS A 91 2.04 7.44 -8.39
C HIS A 91 3.14 8.37 -8.93
N ASN A 92 3.98 8.94 -8.07
CA ASN A 92 5.12 9.78 -8.47
C ASN A 92 6.16 9.02 -9.34
N TYR A 93 6.17 7.68 -9.26
CA TYR A 93 7.08 6.81 -10.03
C TYR A 93 6.37 6.04 -11.14
N PHE A 94 5.13 5.65 -10.90
CA PHE A 94 4.28 4.94 -11.88
C PHE A 94 3.26 5.91 -12.47
N ASP A 95 3.73 6.98 -13.11
CA ASP A 95 2.93 8.09 -13.62
C ASP A 95 1.92 7.71 -14.71
N HIS A 96 2.13 6.58 -15.40
CA HIS A 96 1.20 6.02 -16.38
C HIS A 96 0.24 4.98 -15.81
N ALA A 97 0.32 4.68 -14.51
CA ALA A 97 -0.56 3.70 -13.88
C ALA A 97 -2.01 4.21 -13.79
N GLU A 98 -2.96 3.31 -13.99
CA GLU A 98 -4.36 3.57 -13.69
C GLU A 98 -4.57 3.60 -12.17
N ASN A 99 -5.58 4.32 -11.69
CA ASN A 99 -5.78 4.53 -10.27
C ASN A 99 -7.13 4.01 -9.78
N ALA A 100 -7.15 3.41 -8.58
CA ALA A 100 -8.33 2.93 -7.90
C ALA A 100 -8.40 3.44 -6.47
N PHE A 101 -9.61 3.81 -6.03
CA PHE A 101 -9.87 4.33 -4.70
C PHE A 101 -10.99 3.52 -4.06
N VAL A 102 -10.76 3.00 -2.85
CA VAL A 102 -11.70 2.11 -2.16
C VAL A 102 -11.95 2.62 -0.75
N SER A 103 -13.23 2.66 -0.36
CA SER A 103 -13.67 2.74 1.03
C SER A 103 -14.66 1.60 1.26
N ALA A 104 -14.28 0.64 2.10
CA ALA A 104 -15.09 -0.53 2.39
C ALA A 104 -15.01 -0.88 3.88
N TYR A 105 -16.13 -1.34 4.45
CA TYR A 105 -16.19 -1.84 5.82
C TYR A 105 -17.17 -3.01 5.94
N ARG A 106 -17.06 -3.78 7.03
CA ARG A 106 -18.00 -4.87 7.35
C ARG A 106 -19.24 -4.29 8.00
N LYS A 107 -20.40 -4.46 7.35
CA LYS A 107 -21.70 -4.17 7.94
C LYS A 107 -22.27 -5.46 8.53
N TYR A 108 -22.39 -5.54 9.85
CA TYR A 108 -23.02 -6.67 10.52
C TYR A 108 -24.53 -6.63 10.33
N ILE A 109 -25.13 -7.74 9.88
CA ILE A 109 -26.57 -7.94 9.76
C ILE A 109 -27.10 -8.64 11.01
N SER A 110 -26.30 -9.55 11.59
CA SER A 110 -26.54 -10.24 12.86
C SER A 110 -25.21 -10.52 13.57
N LYS A 111 -25.24 -11.19 14.74
CA LYS A 111 -24.02 -11.48 15.52
C LYS A 111 -22.96 -12.28 14.74
N ASP A 112 -23.41 -13.14 13.79
CA ASP A 112 -22.54 -14.07 13.04
C ASP A 112 -22.63 -13.89 11.52
N ASP A 113 -23.49 -12.96 11.04
CA ASP A 113 -23.67 -12.67 9.62
C ASP A 113 -23.30 -11.20 9.32
N PHE A 114 -22.39 -11.01 8.38
CA PHE A 114 -22.00 -9.69 7.91
C PHE A 114 -21.95 -9.67 6.38
N ARG A 115 -22.19 -8.50 5.82
CA ARG A 115 -21.93 -8.24 4.39
C ARG A 115 -20.83 -7.20 4.28
N ILE A 116 -20.01 -7.35 3.24
CA ILE A 116 -19.08 -6.30 2.83
C ILE A 116 -19.94 -5.13 2.37
N HIS A 117 -19.77 -3.99 3.03
CA HIS A 117 -20.37 -2.75 2.58
C HIS A 117 -19.29 -1.90 1.93
N ILE A 118 -19.40 -1.77 0.61
CA ILE A 118 -18.56 -0.88 -0.17
C ILE A 118 -19.26 0.47 -0.15
N GLU A 119 -18.68 1.44 0.56
CA GLU A 119 -19.19 2.81 0.55
C GLU A 119 -18.84 3.51 -0.75
N TYR A 120 -17.63 3.27 -1.23
CA TYR A 120 -17.13 3.90 -2.43
C TYR A 120 -16.09 3.00 -3.10
N ILE A 121 -16.22 2.83 -4.38
CA ILE A 121 -15.20 2.24 -5.24
C ILE A 121 -15.20 2.98 -6.58
N ALA A 122 -14.04 3.59 -6.91
CA ALA A 122 -13.75 4.06 -8.24
C ALA A 122 -12.52 3.32 -8.74
N ALA A 123 -12.67 2.42 -9.68
CA ALA A 123 -11.60 1.57 -10.16
C ALA A 123 -11.76 1.25 -11.65
N PRO A 124 -10.65 1.18 -12.41
CA PRO A 124 -10.65 0.63 -13.76
C PRO A 124 -10.86 -0.90 -13.72
N LEU A 125 -10.92 -1.54 -14.89
CA LEU A 125 -10.79 -3.00 -14.97
C LEU A 125 -9.38 -3.39 -14.57
N ILE A 126 -9.27 -4.42 -13.72
CA ILE A 126 -7.98 -4.94 -13.23
C ILE A 126 -7.60 -6.29 -13.85
N GLU A 127 -8.46 -6.81 -14.74
CA GLU A 127 -8.24 -8.11 -15.38
C GLU A 127 -6.89 -8.18 -16.09
N GLY A 128 -6.07 -9.18 -15.70
CA GLY A 128 -4.75 -9.43 -16.30
C GLY A 128 -3.67 -8.38 -15.99
N LYS A 129 -3.96 -7.35 -15.19
CA LYS A 129 -3.01 -6.27 -14.85
C LYS A 129 -2.23 -6.56 -13.57
N THR A 130 -1.18 -5.80 -13.33
CA THR A 130 -0.46 -5.79 -12.05
C THR A 130 -1.15 -4.82 -11.10
N LEU A 131 -1.70 -5.33 -10.00
CA LEU A 131 -2.35 -4.56 -8.94
C LEU A 131 -1.34 -4.23 -7.84
N VAL A 132 -1.22 -2.94 -7.50
CA VAL A 132 -0.49 -2.46 -6.31
C VAL A 132 -1.51 -1.85 -5.35
N LEU A 133 -1.88 -2.58 -4.29
CA LEU A 133 -2.83 -2.13 -3.28
C LEU A 133 -2.09 -1.61 -2.06
N CYS A 134 -2.38 -0.38 -1.64
CA CYS A 134 -1.68 0.27 -0.53
C CYS A 134 -2.61 0.76 0.59
N ASP A 135 -2.13 0.56 1.82
CA ASP A 135 -2.69 1.12 3.06
C ASP A 135 -1.53 1.32 4.05
N PRO A 136 -1.34 2.49 4.67
CA PRO A 136 -0.23 2.73 5.59
C PRO A 136 -0.26 1.83 6.83
N MET A 137 -1.41 1.34 7.24
CA MET A 137 -1.60 0.60 8.50
C MET A 137 -2.17 -0.79 8.26
N LEU A 138 -1.34 -1.80 8.27
CA LEU A 138 -1.76 -3.20 8.23
C LEU A 138 -1.88 -3.76 9.65
N ALA A 139 -2.94 -3.35 10.39
CA ALA A 139 -3.12 -3.71 11.79
C ALA A 139 -3.74 -5.10 11.99
N THR A 140 -4.91 -5.36 11.42
CA THR A 140 -5.59 -6.67 11.46
C THR A 140 -5.62 -7.37 10.10
N GLY A 141 -5.31 -6.67 9.02
CA GLY A 141 -5.42 -7.15 7.65
C GLY A 141 -6.83 -7.07 7.06
N SER A 142 -7.86 -6.86 7.87
CA SER A 142 -9.26 -6.91 7.42
C SER A 142 -9.61 -5.85 6.38
N SER A 143 -9.11 -4.62 6.51
CA SER A 143 -9.36 -3.55 5.53
C SER A 143 -8.71 -3.86 4.18
N MET A 144 -7.50 -4.45 4.21
CA MET A 144 -6.77 -4.86 3.01
C MET A 144 -7.51 -5.98 2.27
N GLU A 145 -7.99 -7.01 3.02
CA GLU A 145 -8.84 -8.08 2.49
C GLU A 145 -10.09 -7.52 1.83
N LEU A 146 -10.86 -6.67 2.55
CA LEU A 146 -12.10 -6.10 2.05
C LEU A 146 -11.91 -5.25 0.79
N ALA A 147 -10.85 -4.44 0.75
CA ALA A 147 -10.52 -3.64 -0.42
C ALA A 147 -10.15 -4.52 -1.62
N TYR A 148 -9.40 -5.60 -1.39
CA TYR A 148 -9.06 -6.56 -2.44
C TYR A 148 -10.30 -7.27 -2.98
N GLU A 149 -11.18 -7.79 -2.12
CA GLU A 149 -12.44 -8.41 -2.52
C GLU A 149 -13.33 -7.44 -3.32
N ALA A 150 -13.39 -6.17 -2.92
CA ALA A 150 -14.09 -5.14 -3.67
C ALA A 150 -13.49 -4.94 -5.07
N LEU A 151 -12.17 -4.90 -5.17
CA LEU A 151 -11.46 -4.75 -6.44
C LEU A 151 -11.64 -5.97 -7.36
N LEU A 152 -11.75 -7.18 -6.83
CA LEU A 152 -12.02 -8.39 -7.62
C LEU A 152 -13.36 -8.34 -8.37
N THR A 153 -14.28 -7.45 -8.00
CA THR A 153 -15.48 -7.17 -8.81
C THR A 153 -15.17 -6.51 -10.16
N LYS A 154 -13.92 -6.04 -10.36
CA LYS A 154 -13.41 -5.40 -11.59
C LYS A 154 -12.48 -6.30 -12.40
N GLY A 155 -12.43 -7.60 -12.07
CA GLY A 155 -11.59 -8.60 -12.73
C GLY A 155 -10.55 -9.23 -11.82
N THR A 156 -9.75 -10.13 -12.36
CA THR A 156 -8.68 -10.85 -11.64
C THR A 156 -7.32 -10.31 -12.07
N PRO A 157 -6.52 -9.73 -11.18
CA PRO A 157 -5.19 -9.25 -11.53
C PRO A 157 -4.23 -10.42 -11.80
N ALA A 158 -3.30 -10.24 -12.73
CA ALA A 158 -2.26 -11.23 -13.01
C ALA A 158 -1.20 -11.28 -11.91
N LYS A 159 -0.96 -10.16 -11.22
CA LYS A 159 0.02 -10.02 -10.14
C LYS A 159 -0.50 -9.06 -9.07
N VAL A 160 -0.18 -9.35 -7.81
CA VAL A 160 -0.57 -8.50 -6.68
C VAL A 160 0.65 -8.10 -5.86
N HIS A 161 0.79 -6.81 -5.63
CA HIS A 161 1.69 -6.22 -4.65
C HIS A 161 0.88 -5.49 -3.58
N LEU A 162 1.22 -5.72 -2.33
CA LEU A 162 0.68 -4.99 -1.19
C LEU A 162 1.76 -4.04 -0.66
N VAL A 163 1.40 -2.82 -0.32
CA VAL A 163 2.33 -1.83 0.22
C VAL A 163 1.78 -1.26 1.52
N SER A 164 2.59 -1.31 2.59
CA SER A 164 2.22 -0.73 3.87
C SER A 164 3.40 0.00 4.53
N VAL A 165 3.11 1.02 5.31
CA VAL A 165 4.13 1.70 6.11
C VAL A 165 4.46 0.86 7.34
N ILE A 166 3.43 0.32 8.01
CA ILE A 166 3.60 -0.49 9.21
C ILE A 166 2.62 -1.65 9.22
N ALA A 167 3.09 -2.81 9.62
CA ALA A 167 2.27 -4.02 9.75
C ALA A 167 2.45 -4.68 11.12
N SER A 168 1.41 -5.33 11.64
CA SER A 168 1.53 -6.28 12.73
C SER A 168 1.85 -7.68 12.22
N ARG A 169 2.52 -8.51 13.04
CA ARG A 169 2.73 -9.94 12.70
C ARG A 169 1.41 -10.67 12.48
N GLN A 170 0.42 -10.40 13.34
CA GLN A 170 -0.90 -11.01 13.23
C GLN A 170 -1.59 -10.68 11.88
N ALA A 171 -1.47 -9.43 11.42
CA ALA A 171 -2.04 -9.05 10.12
C ALA A 171 -1.33 -9.74 8.95
N ILE A 172 -0.01 -9.90 9.03
CA ILE A 172 0.77 -10.60 8.01
C ILE A 172 0.33 -12.06 7.92
N GLU A 173 0.20 -12.75 9.05
CA GLU A 173 -0.30 -14.13 9.11
C GLU A 173 -1.71 -14.22 8.49
N PHE A 174 -2.59 -13.31 8.86
CA PHE A 174 -3.96 -13.25 8.35
C PHE A 174 -4.01 -13.07 6.81
N ILE A 175 -3.27 -12.12 6.24
CA ILE A 175 -3.31 -11.87 4.80
C ILE A 175 -2.62 -12.96 3.97
N CYS A 176 -1.71 -13.75 4.55
CA CYS A 176 -1.06 -14.84 3.84
C CYS A 176 -2.06 -15.86 3.25
N ASP A 177 -3.17 -16.08 3.93
CA ASP A 177 -4.24 -17.01 3.52
C ASP A 177 -5.32 -16.37 2.65
N LYS A 178 -5.29 -15.03 2.49
CA LYS A 178 -6.33 -14.24 1.81
C LYS A 178 -5.96 -13.76 0.43
N PHE A 179 -4.68 -13.76 0.10
CA PHE A 179 -4.16 -13.28 -1.16
C PHE A 179 -3.48 -14.40 -1.94
N PRO A 180 -3.32 -14.26 -3.28
CA PRO A 180 -2.58 -15.23 -4.09
C PRO A 180 -1.20 -15.54 -3.49
N ALA A 181 -0.77 -16.80 -3.59
CA ALA A 181 0.48 -17.28 -2.98
C ALA A 181 1.74 -16.55 -3.49
N ASP A 182 1.69 -16.01 -4.69
CA ASP A 182 2.78 -15.24 -5.33
C ASP A 182 2.71 -13.73 -5.06
N THR A 183 1.77 -13.28 -4.23
CA THR A 183 1.68 -11.88 -3.76
C THR A 183 2.95 -11.47 -3.02
N THR A 184 3.39 -10.23 -3.20
CA THR A 184 4.50 -9.66 -2.44
C THR A 184 3.99 -8.51 -1.56
N LEU A 185 4.26 -8.58 -0.26
CA LEU A 185 4.06 -7.49 0.69
C LEU A 185 5.36 -6.70 0.83
N TRP A 186 5.28 -5.39 0.63
CA TRP A 186 6.34 -4.41 0.85
C TRP A 186 5.97 -3.57 2.07
N VAL A 187 6.81 -3.59 3.10
CA VAL A 187 6.49 -2.92 4.36
C VAL A 187 7.72 -2.21 4.93
N ALA A 188 7.51 -0.98 5.46
CA ALA A 188 8.61 -0.22 6.02
C ALA A 188 9.00 -0.67 7.43
N ALA A 189 8.05 -1.18 8.23
CA ALA A 189 8.33 -1.78 9.53
C ALA A 189 7.28 -2.83 9.90
N ILE A 190 7.71 -3.83 10.70
CA ILE A 190 6.83 -4.86 11.27
C ILE A 190 6.93 -4.78 12.79
N ASP A 191 5.79 -4.65 13.47
CA ASP A 191 5.68 -4.66 14.94
C ASP A 191 4.99 -5.94 15.41
N ASP A 192 5.30 -6.36 16.64
CA ASP A 192 4.93 -7.69 17.11
C ASP A 192 3.46 -7.80 17.53
N GLU A 193 2.86 -6.72 18.05
CA GLU A 193 1.59 -6.78 18.76
C GLU A 193 0.54 -5.80 18.23
N ILE A 194 -0.72 -6.10 18.51
CA ILE A 194 -1.84 -5.17 18.46
C ILE A 194 -2.52 -5.13 19.83
N ASN A 195 -2.98 -3.95 20.27
CA ASN A 195 -3.71 -3.81 21.52
C ASN A 195 -5.20 -4.16 21.36
N GLU A 196 -5.96 -4.10 22.47
CA GLU A 196 -7.41 -4.38 22.52
C GLU A 196 -8.23 -3.45 21.61
N HIS A 197 -7.74 -2.25 21.31
CA HIS A 197 -8.34 -1.29 20.39
C HIS A 197 -7.89 -1.48 18.93
N LYS A 198 -7.16 -2.57 18.63
CA LYS A 198 -6.64 -2.92 17.31
C LYS A 198 -5.60 -1.93 16.75
N TYR A 199 -4.91 -1.20 17.60
CA TYR A 199 -3.73 -0.42 17.24
C TYR A 199 -2.47 -1.28 17.30
N ILE A 200 -1.58 -1.07 16.34
CA ILE A 200 -0.25 -1.69 16.30
C ILE A 200 0.59 -1.12 17.45
N VAL A 201 1.34 -1.98 18.15
CA VAL A 201 2.20 -1.62 19.28
C VAL A 201 3.63 -2.08 19.01
N PRO A 202 4.64 -1.16 19.11
CA PRO A 202 4.58 0.23 19.52
C PRO A 202 3.88 1.18 18.52
N GLY A 203 3.78 0.79 17.23
CA GLY A 203 2.99 1.48 16.22
C GLY A 203 3.41 2.93 15.94
N LEU A 204 2.45 3.69 15.43
CA LEU A 204 2.58 5.14 15.17
C LEU A 204 1.28 5.92 15.47
N GLY A 205 0.23 5.27 16.01
CA GLY A 205 -1.08 5.87 16.26
C GLY A 205 -2.06 5.67 15.10
N ASP A 206 -3.07 6.56 14.96
CA ASP A 206 -4.01 6.55 13.84
C ASP A 206 -3.46 7.37 12.66
N ALA A 207 -3.06 6.68 11.59
CA ALA A 207 -2.47 7.33 10.41
C ALA A 207 -3.47 8.26 9.68
N GLY A 208 -4.76 7.96 9.73
CA GLY A 208 -5.79 8.80 9.11
C GLY A 208 -5.93 10.14 9.82
N ASP A 209 -6.01 10.09 11.14
CA ASP A 209 -6.16 11.27 11.97
C ASP A 209 -4.89 12.12 12.00
N LEU A 210 -3.71 11.48 12.08
CA LEU A 210 -2.42 12.17 11.99
C LEU A 210 -2.18 12.83 10.63
N ALA A 211 -2.71 12.25 9.54
CA ALA A 211 -2.55 12.79 8.19
C ALA A 211 -3.57 13.88 7.86
N PHE A 212 -4.83 13.77 8.34
CA PHE A 212 -5.96 14.55 7.83
C PHE A 212 -6.86 15.16 8.91
N GLY A 213 -6.52 15.01 10.19
CA GLY A 213 -7.33 15.44 11.31
C GLY A 213 -8.33 14.39 11.78
N GLU A 214 -8.73 14.51 13.04
CA GLU A 214 -9.66 13.61 13.71
C GLU A 214 -11.00 13.54 12.99
N LYS A 215 -11.59 12.34 12.95
CA LYS A 215 -12.95 12.16 12.44
C LYS A 215 -13.93 12.53 13.54
N GLU A 216 -14.90 13.36 13.22
CA GLU A 216 -16.13 13.42 14.01
C GLU A 216 -16.94 12.14 13.71
N GLY A 217 -17.15 11.34 14.78
CA GLY A 217 -17.82 10.03 14.73
C GLY A 217 -19.32 10.11 14.53
#